data_ce536d15ebb02c2535d88f61b6dbaa3c
#
_entry.id   ce536d15ebb02c2535d88f61b6dbaa3c
#
_cell.length_a   1.000
_cell.length_b   1.000
_cell.length_c   1.000
_cell.angle_alpha   90.00
_cell.angle_beta   90.00
_cell.angle_gamma   90.00
#
_symmetry.space_group_name_H-M   'P 1'
#
loop_
_entity.id
_entity.type
_entity.pdbx_description
1 polymer ?
#
loop_
_entity_poly.entity_id
_entity_poly.type
_entity_poly.pdbx_seq_one_letter_code
_entity_poly.pdbx_strand_id
1 'polypeptide(L)'
;MPKIIPLRQLKNASQISEMCHENNEPIFVTKNGVSDLVILTSNKYDSMNANDNYSFKIPTNKVNEPGLFEYMADRDSKKPYSIVELKQTLSPIFKKHKVKKAILFGSYVKGTADTRSDVDLVVETDLKGWDFYGLLGDVTKALRFPADLIEKRTIKKGSDFEKEIIDTGVTIYGWERYKEFK
;
A
#
# COMPACT_ATOMS: atom_id res chain seq x y z
N MET A 1 -6.17 -30.97 4.90
CA MET A 1 -7.52 -30.41 4.73
C MET A 1 -7.39 -28.93 4.53
N PRO A 2 -8.01 -28.36 3.49
CA PRO A 2 -7.92 -26.93 3.25
C PRO A 2 -8.41 -26.12 4.46
N LYS A 3 -7.68 -25.08 4.79
CA LYS A 3 -7.96 -24.23 5.94
C LYS A 3 -9.01 -23.19 5.58
N ILE A 4 -10.01 -23.02 6.42
CA ILE A 4 -11.09 -22.04 6.21
C ILE A 4 -11.01 -20.99 7.29
N ILE A 5 -10.95 -19.72 6.91
CA ILE A 5 -10.88 -18.60 7.85
C ILE A 5 -11.96 -17.54 7.52
N PRO A 6 -12.54 -16.85 8.50
CA PRO A 6 -13.43 -15.73 8.23
C PRO A 6 -12.64 -14.49 7.79
N LEU A 7 -13.26 -13.65 6.94
CA LEU A 7 -12.66 -12.44 6.35
C LEU A 7 -12.00 -11.51 7.41
N ARG A 8 -12.58 -11.44 8.61
CA ARG A 8 -12.04 -10.64 9.73
C ARG A 8 -10.62 -11.04 10.16
N GLN A 9 -10.19 -12.28 9.87
CA GLN A 9 -8.85 -12.77 10.23
C GLN A 9 -7.77 -12.29 9.26
N LEU A 10 -8.11 -11.71 8.10
CA LEU A 10 -7.14 -11.13 7.15
C LEU A 10 -6.30 -10.01 7.76
N LYS A 11 -6.70 -9.46 8.89
CA LYS A 11 -5.89 -8.48 9.65
C LYS A 11 -4.53 -9.05 10.10
N ASN A 12 -4.41 -10.37 10.21
CA ASN A 12 -3.19 -11.06 10.64
C ASN A 12 -2.44 -11.61 9.43
N ALA A 13 -2.02 -10.74 8.52
CA ALA A 13 -1.41 -11.12 7.24
C ALA A 13 -0.17 -12.00 7.41
N SER A 14 0.71 -11.72 8.37
CA SER A 14 1.91 -12.54 8.65
C SER A 14 1.54 -13.97 9.01
N GLN A 15 0.58 -14.16 9.91
CA GLN A 15 0.12 -15.48 10.32
C GLN A 15 -0.54 -16.25 9.17
N ILE A 16 -1.25 -15.56 8.29
CA ILE A 16 -1.86 -16.17 7.10
C ILE A 16 -0.79 -16.60 6.12
N SER A 17 0.24 -15.78 5.90
CA SER A 17 1.39 -16.12 5.06
C SER A 17 2.10 -17.37 5.58
N GLU A 18 2.40 -17.43 6.87
CA GLU A 18 3.00 -18.61 7.51
C GLU A 18 2.13 -19.87 7.29
N MET A 19 0.82 -19.76 7.56
CA MET A 19 -0.12 -20.87 7.36
C MET A 19 -0.19 -21.36 5.91
N CYS A 20 -0.07 -20.46 4.92
CA CYS A 20 -0.02 -20.85 3.52
C CYS A 20 1.26 -21.61 3.17
N HIS A 21 2.41 -21.19 3.73
CA HIS A 21 3.70 -21.79 3.46
C HIS A 21 3.88 -23.13 4.16
N GLU A 22 3.42 -23.27 5.41
CA GLU A 22 3.54 -24.50 6.18
C GLU A 22 2.84 -25.70 5.54
N ASN A 23 1.66 -25.50 5.00
CA ASN A 23 0.85 -26.59 4.46
C ASN A 23 0.87 -26.68 2.94
N ASN A 24 1.38 -25.65 2.24
CA ASN A 24 1.31 -25.52 0.79
C ASN A 24 -0.09 -25.78 0.21
N GLU A 25 -1.14 -25.52 1.03
CA GLU A 25 -2.54 -25.69 0.68
C GLU A 25 -3.25 -24.33 0.60
N PRO A 26 -4.27 -24.20 -0.25
CA PRO A 26 -5.08 -22.99 -0.31
C PRO A 26 -5.78 -22.70 1.00
N ILE A 27 -5.87 -21.43 1.39
CA ILE A 27 -6.72 -20.97 2.48
C ILE A 27 -7.97 -20.34 1.88
N PHE A 28 -9.12 -20.87 2.25
CA PHE A 28 -10.42 -20.33 1.84
C PHE A 28 -10.88 -19.28 2.84
N VAL A 29 -11.13 -18.07 2.35
CA VAL A 29 -11.65 -16.97 3.17
C VAL A 29 -13.16 -16.89 2.98
N THR A 30 -13.90 -16.87 4.07
CA THR A 30 -15.37 -16.79 4.04
C THR A 30 -15.89 -15.45 4.51
N LYS A 31 -16.91 -14.96 3.81
CA LYS A 31 -17.72 -13.81 4.18
C LYS A 31 -19.16 -14.27 4.40
N ASN A 32 -19.71 -14.04 5.58
CA ASN A 32 -21.07 -14.50 5.92
C ASN A 32 -21.29 -16.02 5.71
N GLY A 33 -20.25 -16.82 5.96
CA GLY A 33 -20.32 -18.28 5.81
C GLY A 33 -20.15 -18.82 4.38
N VAL A 34 -20.01 -17.93 3.38
CA VAL A 34 -19.80 -18.30 1.97
C VAL A 34 -18.34 -18.04 1.60
N SER A 35 -17.74 -18.92 0.79
CA SER A 35 -16.38 -18.71 0.26
C SER A 35 -16.36 -17.46 -0.62
N ASP A 36 -15.46 -16.52 -0.27
CA ASP A 36 -15.33 -15.20 -0.91
C ASP A 36 -13.98 -15.06 -1.62
N LEU A 37 -12.89 -15.48 -0.96
CA LEU A 37 -11.54 -15.39 -1.51
C LEU A 37 -10.78 -16.70 -1.28
N VAL A 38 -9.74 -16.92 -2.11
CA VAL A 38 -8.78 -18.01 -1.92
C VAL A 38 -7.38 -17.41 -1.89
N ILE A 39 -6.60 -17.77 -0.88
CA ILE A 39 -5.20 -17.34 -0.72
C ILE A 39 -4.31 -18.54 -0.98
N LEU A 40 -3.32 -18.36 -1.84
CA LEU A 40 -2.33 -19.37 -2.21
C LEU A 40 -0.93 -18.77 -2.09
N THR A 41 0.07 -19.62 -1.96
CA THR A 41 1.46 -19.22 -2.23
C THR A 41 1.67 -19.04 -3.74
N SER A 42 2.61 -18.18 -4.16
CA SER A 42 2.95 -17.98 -5.57
C SER A 42 3.35 -19.32 -6.22
N ASN A 43 4.15 -20.14 -5.55
CA ASN A 43 4.56 -21.44 -6.04
C ASN A 43 3.38 -22.40 -6.29
N LYS A 44 2.35 -22.33 -5.42
CA LYS A 44 1.14 -23.14 -5.59
C LYS A 44 0.33 -22.65 -6.79
N TYR A 45 0.16 -21.34 -6.92
CA TYR A 45 -0.51 -20.73 -8.06
C TYR A 45 0.17 -21.12 -9.38
N ASP A 46 1.50 -21.00 -9.45
CA ASP A 46 2.29 -21.35 -10.64
C ASP A 46 2.13 -22.83 -11.01
N SER A 47 2.13 -23.72 -9.99
CA SER A 47 1.94 -25.16 -10.21
C SER A 47 0.54 -25.54 -10.72
N MET A 48 -0.48 -24.77 -10.37
CA MET A 48 -1.86 -24.95 -10.87
C MET A 48 -2.00 -24.47 -12.31
N ASN A 49 -1.30 -23.41 -12.69
CA ASN A 49 -1.33 -22.85 -14.04
C ASN A 49 -0.41 -23.56 -15.04
N ALA A 50 0.50 -24.41 -14.58
CA ALA A 50 1.42 -25.15 -15.44
C ALA A 50 0.71 -26.14 -16.40
N ASN A 51 -0.54 -26.52 -16.13
CA ASN A 51 -1.33 -27.43 -16.94
C ASN A 51 -2.32 -26.72 -17.89
N ASP A 52 -2.56 -25.43 -17.71
CA ASP A 52 -3.41 -24.64 -18.60
C ASP A 52 -2.55 -23.60 -19.32
N ASN A 53 -2.74 -23.49 -20.66
CA ASN A 53 -2.06 -22.50 -21.52
C ASN A 53 -2.38 -21.04 -21.20
N TYR A 54 -2.93 -20.75 -20.04
CA TYR A 54 -3.07 -19.43 -19.44
C TYR A 54 -1.94 -19.20 -18.43
N SER A 55 -0.69 -19.14 -18.92
CA SER A 55 0.35 -18.53 -18.14
C SER A 55 0.02 -17.04 -17.99
N PHE A 56 -0.55 -16.65 -16.86
CA PHE A 56 -0.38 -15.30 -16.37
C PHE A 56 1.09 -15.18 -16.01
N LYS A 57 1.91 -14.98 -17.03
CA LYS A 57 3.28 -14.53 -16.83
C LYS A 57 3.12 -13.20 -16.11
N ILE A 58 3.37 -13.21 -14.79
CA ILE A 58 3.87 -11.99 -14.17
C ILE A 58 4.94 -11.55 -15.14
N PRO A 59 4.82 -10.37 -15.80
CA PRO A 59 5.85 -9.96 -16.73
C PRO A 59 7.14 -9.88 -15.94
N THR A 60 7.93 -10.94 -15.98
CA THR A 60 9.35 -10.87 -15.74
C THR A 60 9.90 -10.19 -16.98
N ASN A 61 9.47 -8.95 -17.20
CA ASN A 61 10.23 -8.07 -18.03
C ASN A 61 11.60 -8.05 -17.37
N LYS A 62 12.58 -8.58 -18.06
CA LYS A 62 14.00 -8.26 -17.87
C LYS A 62 14.22 -6.78 -18.24
N VAL A 63 13.48 -5.92 -17.59
CA VAL A 63 13.89 -4.58 -17.26
C VAL A 63 14.76 -4.81 -16.02
N ASN A 64 15.94 -4.25 -15.96
CA ASN A 64 16.82 -4.24 -14.79
C ASN A 64 16.15 -3.51 -13.61
N GLU A 65 14.96 -3.97 -13.22
CA GLU A 65 14.32 -3.57 -11.98
C GLU A 65 14.81 -4.55 -10.93
N PRO A 66 15.43 -4.09 -9.86
CA PRO A 66 15.83 -4.95 -8.76
C PRO A 66 14.61 -5.77 -8.32
N GLY A 67 14.75 -7.08 -8.21
CA GLY A 67 13.68 -7.96 -7.74
C GLY A 67 13.19 -7.48 -6.36
N LEU A 68 11.98 -7.84 -5.98
CA LEU A 68 11.40 -7.46 -4.68
C LEU A 68 12.35 -7.74 -3.51
N PHE A 69 13.14 -8.81 -3.61
CA PHE A 69 14.19 -9.17 -2.63
C PHE A 69 15.39 -8.21 -2.66
N GLU A 70 15.86 -7.77 -3.83
CA GLU A 70 16.91 -6.75 -3.94
C GLU A 70 16.40 -5.40 -3.43
N TYR A 71 15.12 -5.10 -3.70
CA TYR A 71 14.47 -3.89 -3.19
C TYR A 71 14.39 -3.90 -1.65
N MET A 72 14.11 -5.04 -1.03
CA MET A 72 14.10 -5.18 0.42
C MET A 72 15.50 -5.20 1.04
N ALA A 73 16.48 -5.84 0.40
CA ALA A 73 17.87 -5.87 0.87
C ALA A 73 18.53 -4.48 0.82
N ASP A 74 18.14 -3.64 -0.15
CA ASP A 74 18.67 -2.27 -0.30
C ASP A 74 18.00 -1.27 0.69
N ARG A 75 16.87 -1.64 1.30
CA ARG A 75 16.18 -0.80 2.31
C ARG A 75 17.01 -0.58 3.57
N ASP A 76 17.66 -1.62 4.08
CA ASP A 76 18.41 -1.56 5.34
C ASP A 76 19.64 -0.64 5.26
N SER A 77 20.10 -0.30 4.06
CA SER A 77 21.23 0.59 3.81
C SER A 77 20.84 2.05 3.56
N LYS A 78 19.54 2.35 3.36
CA LYS A 78 19.06 3.67 2.95
C LYS A 78 18.39 4.41 4.10
N LYS A 79 18.80 5.65 4.29
CA LYS A 79 18.16 6.57 5.23
C LYS A 79 16.70 6.85 4.82
N PRO A 80 15.73 6.90 5.77
CA PRO A 80 14.38 7.37 5.50
C PRO A 80 14.37 8.75 4.83
N TYR A 81 13.35 8.99 4.00
CA TYR A 81 13.16 10.29 3.39
C TYR A 81 12.92 11.38 4.44
N SER A 82 13.48 12.55 4.22
CA SER A 82 12.98 13.75 4.88
C SER A 82 11.64 14.18 4.27
N ILE A 83 10.85 14.96 5.00
CA ILE A 83 9.59 15.52 4.49
C ILE A 83 9.84 16.38 3.23
N VAL A 84 10.97 17.06 3.16
CA VAL A 84 11.36 17.89 2.00
C VAL A 84 11.60 17.01 0.78
N GLU A 85 12.33 15.91 0.92
CA GLU A 85 12.55 14.95 -0.16
C GLU A 85 11.25 14.32 -0.64
N LEU A 86 10.34 13.95 0.28
CA LEU A 86 9.01 13.45 -0.10
C LEU A 86 8.20 14.48 -0.90
N LYS A 87 8.20 15.76 -0.47
CA LYS A 87 7.55 16.85 -1.22
C LYS A 87 8.12 16.98 -2.63
N GLN A 88 9.44 16.97 -2.77
CA GLN A 88 10.11 17.12 -4.07
C GLN A 88 9.83 15.93 -4.99
N THR A 89 9.92 14.71 -4.46
CA THR A 89 9.73 13.48 -5.23
C THR A 89 8.28 13.30 -5.69
N LEU A 90 7.32 13.60 -4.82
CA LEU A 90 5.91 13.29 -5.08
C LEU A 90 5.14 14.44 -5.76
N SER A 91 5.59 15.70 -5.64
CA SER A 91 4.88 16.84 -6.25
C SER A 91 4.64 16.71 -7.76
N PRO A 92 5.60 16.26 -8.60
CA PRO A 92 5.35 16.06 -10.02
C PRO A 92 4.27 15.02 -10.30
N ILE A 93 4.22 13.95 -9.50
CA ILE A 93 3.26 12.85 -9.61
C ILE A 93 1.86 13.35 -9.25
N PHE A 94 1.73 14.04 -8.11
CA PHE A 94 0.47 14.61 -7.69
C PHE A 94 -0.07 15.62 -8.71
N LYS A 95 0.81 16.41 -9.30
CA LYS A 95 0.45 17.34 -10.38
C LYS A 95 -0.05 16.60 -11.62
N LYS A 96 0.65 15.56 -12.06
CA LYS A 96 0.28 14.71 -13.21
C LYS A 96 -1.12 14.12 -13.02
N HIS A 97 -1.42 13.59 -11.84
CA HIS A 97 -2.68 12.95 -11.49
C HIS A 97 -3.76 13.92 -11.00
N LYS A 98 -3.53 15.23 -11.05
CA LYS A 98 -4.47 16.28 -10.61
C LYS A 98 -4.96 16.07 -9.16
N VAL A 99 -4.08 15.59 -8.30
CA VAL A 99 -4.35 15.49 -6.86
C VAL A 99 -4.57 16.89 -6.32
N LYS A 100 -5.59 17.10 -5.50
CA LYS A 100 -5.93 18.39 -4.91
C LYS A 100 -5.08 18.68 -3.68
N LYS A 101 -4.90 17.68 -2.83
CA LYS A 101 -4.13 17.78 -1.59
C LYS A 101 -3.56 16.42 -1.22
N ALA A 102 -2.34 16.42 -0.66
CA ALA A 102 -1.75 15.25 -0.03
C ALA A 102 -1.21 15.61 1.36
N ILE A 103 -1.52 14.78 2.34
CA ILE A 103 -1.16 14.94 3.75
C ILE A 103 -0.35 13.70 4.14
N LEU A 104 0.86 13.92 4.61
CA LEU A 104 1.71 12.90 5.22
C LEU A 104 1.31 12.73 6.69
N PHE A 105 1.26 11.49 7.16
CA PHE A 105 0.97 11.17 8.57
C PHE A 105 1.81 9.99 9.06
N GLY A 106 1.50 9.44 10.23
CA GLY A 106 2.20 8.26 10.75
C GLY A 106 3.62 8.52 11.22
N SER A 107 4.50 7.52 11.04
CA SER A 107 5.86 7.51 11.60
C SER A 107 6.75 8.64 11.08
N TYR A 108 6.61 9.01 9.82
CA TYR A 108 7.39 10.11 9.21
C TYR A 108 7.12 11.45 9.84
N VAL A 109 5.88 11.73 10.22
CA VAL A 109 5.51 12.99 10.88
C VAL A 109 5.88 12.97 12.35
N LYS A 110 5.78 11.81 13.00
CA LYS A 110 6.16 11.61 14.39
C LYS A 110 7.69 11.60 14.61
N GLY A 111 8.48 11.59 13.53
CA GLY A 111 9.95 11.53 13.60
C GLY A 111 10.49 10.17 14.05
N THR A 112 9.65 9.13 13.99
CA THR A 112 10.00 7.75 14.38
C THR A 112 10.20 6.84 13.17
N ALA A 113 10.17 7.39 11.95
CA ALA A 113 10.40 6.62 10.74
C ALA A 113 11.81 6.04 10.69
N ASP A 114 11.91 4.78 10.34
CA ASP A 114 13.14 4.04 10.12
C ASP A 114 13.19 3.45 8.69
N THR A 115 14.19 2.61 8.41
CA THR A 115 14.38 1.96 7.11
C THR A 115 13.28 0.98 6.73
N ARG A 116 12.41 0.62 7.66
CA ARG A 116 11.28 -0.31 7.47
C ARG A 116 9.93 0.40 7.41
N SER A 117 9.91 1.69 7.70
CA SER A 117 8.67 2.48 7.75
C SER A 117 8.11 2.72 6.35
N ASP A 118 6.80 2.51 6.21
CA ASP A 118 6.05 2.87 5.03
C ASP A 118 5.74 4.37 5.01
N VAL A 119 5.48 4.92 3.83
CA VAL A 119 5.10 6.33 3.68
C VAL A 119 3.58 6.42 3.65
N ASP A 120 2.99 6.91 4.74
CA ASP A 120 1.54 7.01 4.91
C ASP A 120 1.00 8.34 4.40
N LEU A 121 0.09 8.30 3.42
CA LEU A 121 -0.45 9.47 2.74
C LEU A 121 -1.98 9.46 2.72
N VAL A 122 -2.61 10.58 3.10
CA VAL A 122 -4.00 10.86 2.78
C VAL A 122 -4.04 11.77 1.58
N VAL A 123 -4.79 11.38 0.55
CA VAL A 123 -4.92 12.17 -0.68
C VAL A 123 -6.37 12.60 -0.91
N GLU A 124 -6.54 13.87 -1.29
CA GLU A 124 -7.78 14.43 -1.75
C GLU A 124 -7.74 14.52 -3.28
N THR A 125 -8.59 13.75 -3.95
CA THR A 125 -8.60 13.61 -5.40
C THR A 125 -10.01 13.27 -5.90
N ASP A 126 -10.25 13.53 -7.19
CA ASP A 126 -11.47 13.08 -7.90
C ASP A 126 -11.24 11.75 -8.64
N LEU A 127 -10.04 11.20 -8.60
CA LEU A 127 -9.71 9.91 -9.23
C LEU A 127 -10.57 8.78 -8.65
N LYS A 128 -10.93 7.82 -9.50
CA LYS A 128 -11.73 6.65 -9.11
C LYS A 128 -11.19 5.40 -9.80
N GLY A 129 -11.41 4.24 -9.16
CA GLY A 129 -11.08 2.95 -9.75
C GLY A 129 -9.64 2.89 -10.27
N TRP A 130 -9.46 2.53 -11.52
CA TRP A 130 -8.14 2.32 -12.14
C TRP A 130 -7.24 3.56 -12.15
N ASP A 131 -7.82 4.77 -12.23
CA ASP A 131 -7.02 6.00 -12.21
C ASP A 131 -6.38 6.23 -10.84
N PHE A 132 -7.06 5.86 -9.75
CA PHE A 132 -6.48 5.91 -8.41
C PHE A 132 -5.35 4.88 -8.24
N TYR A 133 -5.51 3.68 -8.79
CA TYR A 133 -4.43 2.68 -8.81
C TYR A 133 -3.25 3.13 -9.66
N GLY A 134 -3.48 3.89 -10.74
CA GLY A 134 -2.44 4.53 -11.52
C GLY A 134 -1.61 5.53 -10.69
N LEU A 135 -2.27 6.34 -9.86
CA LEU A 135 -1.60 7.22 -8.91
C LEU A 135 -0.76 6.43 -7.90
N LEU A 136 -1.34 5.39 -7.29
CA LEU A 136 -0.64 4.52 -6.34
C LEU A 136 0.60 3.88 -6.97
N GLY A 137 0.50 3.38 -8.20
CA GLY A 137 1.61 2.78 -8.94
C GLY A 137 2.74 3.78 -9.21
N ASP A 138 2.41 5.00 -9.63
CA ASP A 138 3.41 6.03 -9.89
C ASP A 138 4.10 6.50 -8.58
N VAL A 139 3.36 6.62 -7.48
CA VAL A 139 3.91 6.95 -6.16
C VAL A 139 4.86 5.85 -5.69
N THR A 140 4.44 4.59 -5.75
CA THR A 140 5.26 3.44 -5.33
C THR A 140 6.54 3.32 -6.15
N LYS A 141 6.48 3.60 -7.46
CA LYS A 141 7.66 3.59 -8.33
C LYS A 141 8.65 4.71 -8.02
N ALA A 142 8.16 5.87 -7.60
CA ALA A 142 9.01 7.01 -7.30
C ALA A 142 9.68 6.94 -5.93
N LEU A 143 9.07 6.20 -5.00
CA LEU A 143 9.58 6.02 -3.66
C LEU A 143 10.43 4.75 -3.57
N ARG A 144 11.46 4.80 -2.73
CA ARG A 144 12.30 3.65 -2.39
C ARG A 144 11.69 2.78 -1.28
N PHE A 145 10.58 3.22 -0.70
CA PHE A 145 9.86 2.58 0.39
C PHE A 145 8.41 2.37 -0.03
N PRO A 146 7.72 1.36 0.52
CA PRO A 146 6.29 1.20 0.32
C PRO A 146 5.54 2.48 0.71
N ALA A 147 4.40 2.71 0.06
CA ALA A 147 3.55 3.82 0.38
C ALA A 147 2.10 3.35 0.46
N ASP A 148 1.43 3.79 1.52
CA ASP A 148 -0.01 3.61 1.69
C ASP A 148 -0.74 4.91 1.33
N LEU A 149 -1.60 4.83 0.32
CA LEU A 149 -2.46 5.94 -0.09
C LEU A 149 -3.88 5.71 0.39
N ILE A 150 -4.34 6.59 1.26
CA ILE A 150 -5.72 6.58 1.76
C ILE A 150 -6.47 7.74 1.11
N GLU A 151 -7.57 7.43 0.48
CA GLU A 151 -8.42 8.44 -0.12
C GLU A 151 -9.22 9.18 0.97
N LYS A 152 -9.13 10.51 1.03
CA LYS A 152 -9.77 11.33 2.08
C LYS A 152 -11.26 11.04 2.26
N ARG A 153 -11.99 10.81 1.15
CA ARG A 153 -13.43 10.53 1.20
C ARG A 153 -13.80 9.20 1.87
N THR A 154 -12.85 8.28 2.02
CA THR A 154 -13.09 6.98 2.69
C THR A 154 -12.94 7.09 4.21
N ILE A 155 -12.38 8.19 4.70
CA ILE A 155 -12.17 8.42 6.11
C ILE A 155 -13.50 8.81 6.76
N LYS A 156 -13.89 8.07 7.79
CA LYS A 156 -15.12 8.35 8.53
C LYS A 156 -14.98 9.65 9.31
N LYS A 157 -15.87 10.60 9.03
CA LYS A 157 -15.92 11.88 9.72
C LYS A 157 -16.12 11.71 11.22
N GLY A 158 -15.34 12.43 12.04
CA GLY A 158 -15.35 12.34 13.50
C GLY A 158 -14.65 11.11 14.08
N SER A 159 -13.99 10.28 13.24
CA SER A 159 -13.19 9.16 13.72
C SER A 159 -11.88 9.63 14.38
N ASP A 160 -11.32 8.79 15.25
CA ASP A 160 -10.02 9.09 15.88
C ASP A 160 -8.90 9.18 14.85
N PHE A 161 -9.02 8.44 13.75
CA PHE A 161 -8.09 8.51 12.61
C PHE A 161 -8.17 9.88 11.91
N GLU A 162 -9.37 10.42 11.67
CA GLU A 162 -9.51 11.78 11.12
C GLU A 162 -8.89 12.83 12.04
N LYS A 163 -9.13 12.72 13.36
CA LYS A 163 -8.53 13.61 14.36
C LYS A 163 -7.00 13.54 14.32
N GLU A 164 -6.43 12.33 14.30
CA GLU A 164 -4.98 12.15 14.19
C GLU A 164 -4.40 12.88 12.97
N ILE A 165 -5.04 12.74 11.80
CA ILE A 165 -4.60 13.43 10.57
C ILE A 165 -4.70 14.95 10.69
N ILE A 166 -5.76 15.46 11.32
CA ILE A 166 -5.95 16.90 11.54
C ILE A 166 -4.90 17.45 12.50
N ASP A 167 -4.63 16.72 13.58
CA ASP A 167 -3.77 17.19 14.66
C ASP A 167 -2.27 17.06 14.32
N THR A 168 -1.89 15.98 13.63
CA THR A 168 -0.47 15.65 13.40
C THR A 168 -0.05 15.68 11.94
N GLY A 169 -0.99 15.59 11.00
CA GLY A 169 -0.70 15.49 9.57
C GLY A 169 0.01 16.70 8.99
N VAL A 170 0.99 16.47 8.13
CA VAL A 170 1.75 17.52 7.43
C VAL A 170 1.35 17.56 5.96
N THR A 171 0.84 18.69 5.49
CA THR A 171 0.54 18.89 4.07
C THR A 171 1.83 18.90 3.25
N ILE A 172 1.96 17.94 2.34
CA ILE A 172 3.11 17.83 1.43
C ILE A 172 2.80 18.29 0.01
N TYR A 173 1.53 18.39 -0.36
CA TYR A 173 1.08 18.88 -1.66
C TYR A 173 -0.29 19.56 -1.56
N GLY A 174 -0.53 20.61 -2.37
CA GLY A 174 -1.78 21.37 -2.42
C GLY A 174 -1.78 22.58 -1.50
N TRP A 175 -2.91 23.28 -1.44
CA TRP A 175 -3.02 24.53 -0.71
C TRP A 175 -3.02 24.32 0.80
N GLU A 176 -2.15 25.01 1.52
CA GLU A 176 -2.25 25.21 2.96
C GLU A 176 -3.34 26.24 3.25
N ARG A 177 -4.60 25.81 3.30
CA ARG A 177 -5.59 26.59 4.06
C ARG A 177 -5.38 26.29 5.55
N TYR A 178 -4.41 26.95 6.14
CA TYR A 178 -4.38 27.10 7.58
C TYR A 178 -5.58 27.93 8.00
N LYS A 179 -6.39 27.38 8.90
CA LYS A 179 -7.50 28.03 9.62
C LYS A 179 -8.80 28.22 8.85
N GLU A 180 -9.58 27.16 8.79
CA GLU A 180 -11.04 27.28 8.91
C GLU A 180 -11.62 25.96 9.44
N PHE A 181 -11.31 25.65 10.70
CA PHE A 181 -12.14 24.84 11.56
C PHE A 181 -12.28 25.62 12.89
N LYS A 182 -13.19 26.59 12.90
CA LYS A 182 -13.85 27.10 14.09
C LYS A 182 -15.30 26.69 14.04
#